data_29ca7dc75354f12dea339f0fd84629f8
#
_entry.id   29ca7dc75354f12dea339f0fd84629f8
#
_cell.length_a   1.000
_cell.length_b   1.000
_cell.length_c   1.000
_cell.angle_alpha   90.00
_cell.angle_beta   90.00
_cell.angle_gamma   90.00
#
_symmetry.space_group_name_H-M   'P 1'
#
loop_
_entity.id
_entity.type
_entity.pdbx_description
1 polymer ?
#
loop_
_entity_poly.entity_id
_entity_poly.type
_entity_poly.pdbx_seq_one_letter_code
_entity_poly.pdbx_strand_id
1 'polypeptide(L)'
;MDKIANASPQERQYVFQTTAAAMRIAPEMIEKDFWVCRALQKMFHDETLRKILRFKGGTSLSKVFRLIQRFSEDVDLILDWRCVTDENPLLARSNTKQDNFNKAIQEKSGKYISGELRSMIDAAMDGECSVVPDEGDEHVLLLKYPITFTSSYIVPHIRLEIGPLAAWLPNREFPITPYIAEAFPQLQIQAVPVPTILAERTFWEKVTILHQEHFRPEQLIVPLRYSRHYYDLFMMARSSCALDAIKNVQLLEEVVDFKKKFYPRAWARYDLAVPGSIELLPAPHSVHSLQADYVSMKNMIFGEYPSWDELIKTLADLQSRINSSQHPEE
;
A
#
# COMPACT_ATOMS: atom_id res chain seq x y z
N MET A 1 -13.52 3.53 18.92
CA MET A 1 -12.15 4.11 19.06
C MET A 1 -12.11 5.40 19.89
N ASP A 2 -13.18 6.19 19.94
CA ASP A 2 -13.21 7.50 20.63
C ASP A 2 -12.76 7.47 22.10
N LYS A 3 -13.21 6.47 22.88
CA LYS A 3 -12.80 6.33 24.30
C LYS A 3 -11.28 6.19 24.46
N ILE A 4 -10.61 5.48 23.54
CA ILE A 4 -9.16 5.26 23.60
C ILE A 4 -8.42 6.50 23.11
N ALA A 5 -8.87 7.12 22.03
CA ALA A 5 -8.25 8.34 21.50
C ALA A 5 -8.25 9.48 22.55
N ASN A 6 -9.36 9.63 23.28
CA ASN A 6 -9.56 10.66 24.32
C ASN A 6 -9.08 10.25 25.73
N ALA A 7 -8.52 9.03 25.89
CA ALA A 7 -8.00 8.57 27.16
C ALA A 7 -6.70 9.32 27.55
N SER A 8 -6.36 9.30 28.83
CA SER A 8 -5.06 9.85 29.29
C SER A 8 -3.88 9.08 28.66
N PRO A 9 -2.69 9.68 28.59
CA PRO A 9 -1.51 8.99 28.08
C PRO A 9 -1.23 7.67 28.82
N GLN A 10 -1.44 7.62 30.12
CA GLN A 10 -1.25 6.43 30.95
C GLN A 10 -2.26 5.32 30.62
N GLU A 11 -3.52 5.67 30.42
CA GLU A 11 -4.57 4.71 30.04
C GLU A 11 -4.31 4.18 28.61
N ARG A 12 -3.92 5.02 27.67
CA ARG A 12 -3.53 4.56 26.32
C ARG A 12 -2.34 3.60 26.40
N GLN A 13 -1.30 3.97 27.17
CA GLN A 13 -0.14 3.12 27.38
C GLN A 13 -0.53 1.73 27.89
N TYR A 14 -1.39 1.67 28.89
CA TYR A 14 -1.87 0.42 29.45
C TYR A 14 -2.61 -0.45 28.41
N VAL A 15 -3.53 0.16 27.65
CA VAL A 15 -4.29 -0.52 26.61
C VAL A 15 -3.36 -1.09 25.53
N PHE A 16 -2.42 -0.27 25.04
CA PHE A 16 -1.50 -0.70 24.00
C PHE A 16 -0.54 -1.80 24.47
N GLN A 17 0.01 -1.69 25.69
CA GLN A 17 0.86 -2.72 26.28
C GLN A 17 0.11 -4.05 26.51
N THR A 18 -1.11 -3.99 27.00
CA THR A 18 -1.94 -5.17 27.23
C THR A 18 -2.27 -5.87 25.89
N THR A 19 -2.58 -5.09 24.84
CA THR A 19 -2.81 -5.61 23.50
C THR A 19 -1.54 -6.22 22.91
N ALA A 20 -0.39 -5.54 23.08
CA ALA A 20 0.90 -6.01 22.62
C ALA A 20 1.27 -7.37 23.22
N ALA A 21 1.05 -7.53 24.53
CA ALA A 21 1.28 -8.80 25.23
C ALA A 21 0.36 -9.92 24.72
N ALA A 22 -0.93 -9.63 24.51
CA ALA A 22 -1.90 -10.60 23.99
C ALA A 22 -1.59 -11.07 22.57
N MET A 23 -1.15 -10.16 21.70
CA MET A 23 -0.88 -10.45 20.28
C MET A 23 0.60 -10.82 20.00
N ARG A 24 1.49 -10.66 20.96
CA ARG A 24 2.95 -10.82 20.80
C ARG A 24 3.54 -9.91 19.71
N ILE A 25 3.05 -8.68 19.66
CA ILE A 25 3.48 -7.62 18.75
C ILE A 25 4.04 -6.48 19.60
N ALA A 26 5.02 -5.73 19.07
CA ALA A 26 5.62 -4.61 19.80
C ALA A 26 4.55 -3.52 20.09
N PRO A 27 4.56 -2.91 21.28
CA PRO A 27 3.54 -1.94 21.70
C PRO A 27 3.48 -0.69 20.82
N GLU A 28 4.61 -0.24 20.26
CA GLU A 28 4.65 0.84 19.28
C GLU A 28 3.95 0.50 17.95
N MET A 29 3.91 -0.78 17.56
CA MET A 29 3.14 -1.23 16.39
C MET A 29 1.64 -1.20 16.69
N ILE A 30 1.23 -1.59 17.89
CA ILE A 30 -0.18 -1.53 18.33
C ILE A 30 -0.65 -0.07 18.36
N GLU A 31 0.17 0.83 18.91
CA GLU A 31 -0.13 2.26 18.94
C GLU A 31 -0.31 2.81 17.54
N LYS A 32 0.65 2.55 16.65
CA LYS A 32 0.58 3.04 15.26
C LYS A 32 -0.59 2.44 14.50
N ASP A 33 -0.89 1.15 14.67
CA ASP A 33 -2.06 0.50 14.10
C ASP A 33 -3.37 1.18 14.56
N PHE A 34 -3.48 1.48 15.84
CA PHE A 34 -4.64 2.19 16.37
C PHE A 34 -4.82 3.54 15.69
N TRP A 35 -3.76 4.34 15.59
CA TRP A 35 -3.83 5.67 14.95
C TRP A 35 -4.04 5.61 13.45
N VAL A 36 -3.52 4.59 12.74
CA VAL A 36 -3.86 4.33 11.33
C VAL A 36 -5.35 4.08 11.17
N CYS A 37 -5.94 3.17 11.97
CA CYS A 37 -7.36 2.90 11.92
C CYS A 37 -8.20 4.12 12.31
N ARG A 38 -7.72 4.91 13.28
CA ARG A 38 -8.38 6.16 13.70
C ARG A 38 -8.36 7.23 12.60
N ALA A 39 -7.23 7.41 11.95
CA ALA A 39 -7.10 8.35 10.83
C ALA A 39 -8.01 7.95 9.67
N LEU A 40 -8.02 6.67 9.28
CA LEU A 40 -8.95 6.17 8.27
C LEU A 40 -10.41 6.35 8.67
N GLN A 41 -10.76 6.13 9.95
CA GLN A 41 -12.10 6.40 10.46
C GLN A 41 -12.50 7.85 10.27
N LYS A 42 -11.66 8.78 10.71
CA LYS A 42 -11.94 10.22 10.62
C LYS A 42 -12.05 10.67 9.16
N MET A 43 -11.10 10.29 8.33
CA MET A 43 -11.10 10.66 6.90
C MET A 43 -12.33 10.09 6.15
N PHE A 44 -12.71 8.84 6.39
CA PHE A 44 -13.80 8.21 5.64
C PHE A 44 -15.19 8.39 6.28
N HIS A 45 -15.29 9.00 7.47
CA HIS A 45 -16.52 9.57 7.98
C HIS A 45 -16.83 10.95 7.38
N ASP A 46 -15.83 11.70 6.96
CA ASP A 46 -16.04 12.94 6.20
C ASP A 46 -16.54 12.62 4.79
N GLU A 47 -17.71 13.14 4.43
CA GLU A 47 -18.36 12.84 3.14
C GLU A 47 -17.55 13.33 1.94
N THR A 48 -16.81 14.44 2.09
CA THR A 48 -16.00 15.01 1.01
C THR A 48 -14.76 14.17 0.77
N LEU A 49 -14.00 13.87 1.83
CA LEU A 49 -12.83 12.98 1.74
C LEU A 49 -13.20 11.59 1.24
N ARG A 50 -14.33 11.03 1.69
CA ARG A 50 -14.82 9.73 1.23
C ARG A 50 -15.12 9.70 -0.29
N LYS A 51 -15.55 10.80 -0.87
CA LYS A 51 -15.80 10.89 -2.31
C LYS A 51 -14.51 10.92 -3.11
N ILE A 52 -13.49 11.61 -2.63
CA ILE A 52 -12.27 11.90 -3.39
C ILE A 52 -11.08 11.01 -3.05
N LEU A 53 -11.16 10.13 -2.04
CA LEU A 53 -10.07 9.25 -1.64
C LEU A 53 -10.45 7.77 -1.74
N ARG A 54 -9.45 6.92 -2.09
CA ARG A 54 -9.54 5.45 -2.01
C ARG A 54 -8.30 4.90 -1.32
N PHE A 55 -8.52 3.92 -0.45
CA PHE A 55 -7.44 3.25 0.27
C PHE A 55 -6.85 2.11 -0.56
N LYS A 56 -5.53 1.89 -0.49
CA LYS A 56 -4.84 0.84 -1.23
C LYS A 56 -3.54 0.40 -0.52
N GLY A 57 -2.74 -0.38 -1.24
CA GLY A 57 -1.34 -0.65 -0.89
C GLY A 57 -1.12 -1.70 0.18
N GLY A 58 0.08 -1.70 0.76
CA GLY A 58 0.51 -2.70 1.74
C GLY A 58 -0.36 -2.72 3.00
N THR A 59 -0.73 -1.55 3.50
CA THR A 59 -1.58 -1.44 4.69
C THR A 59 -2.99 -1.97 4.42
N SER A 60 -3.53 -1.84 3.21
CA SER A 60 -4.81 -2.48 2.86
C SER A 60 -4.69 -4.00 2.81
N LEU A 61 -3.56 -4.55 2.31
CA LEU A 61 -3.34 -6.00 2.31
C LEU A 61 -3.30 -6.61 3.72
N SER A 62 -2.73 -5.89 4.69
CA SER A 62 -2.69 -6.37 6.09
C SER A 62 -3.99 -6.14 6.84
N LYS A 63 -4.57 -4.94 6.75
CA LYS A 63 -5.71 -4.53 7.58
C LYS A 63 -7.08 -4.93 7.04
N VAL A 64 -7.26 -4.89 5.72
CA VAL A 64 -8.53 -5.21 5.06
C VAL A 64 -8.58 -6.67 4.68
N PHE A 65 -7.56 -7.13 3.94
CA PHE A 65 -7.58 -8.44 3.32
C PHE A 65 -6.90 -9.53 4.15
N ARG A 66 -6.11 -9.16 5.18
CA ARG A 66 -5.34 -10.09 6.04
C ARG A 66 -4.45 -11.05 5.24
N LEU A 67 -3.96 -10.57 4.10
CA LEU A 67 -3.15 -11.34 3.17
C LEU A 67 -1.67 -11.34 3.50
N ILE A 68 -1.20 -10.36 4.29
CA ILE A 68 0.21 -10.25 4.70
C ILE A 68 0.32 -10.09 6.21
N GLN A 69 1.40 -10.63 6.78
CA GLN A 69 1.67 -10.61 8.23
C GLN A 69 2.92 -9.78 8.53
N ARG A 70 3.04 -8.65 7.86
CA ARG A 70 4.07 -7.66 8.15
C ARG A 70 3.44 -6.31 8.45
N PHE A 71 4.12 -5.55 9.29
CA PHE A 71 3.75 -4.17 9.56
C PHE A 71 3.96 -3.31 8.30
N SER A 72 3.00 -2.47 8.00
CA SER A 72 3.08 -1.46 6.97
C SER A 72 2.86 -0.10 7.62
N GLU A 73 3.83 0.80 7.47
CA GLU A 73 3.86 2.07 8.17
C GLU A 73 3.10 3.17 7.45
N ASP A 74 2.94 3.01 6.13
CA ASP A 74 2.40 4.00 5.24
C ASP A 74 0.93 3.71 4.93
N VAL A 75 0.15 4.75 4.71
CA VAL A 75 -1.23 4.70 4.24
C VAL A 75 -1.25 5.22 2.81
N ASP A 76 -1.38 4.31 1.86
CA ASP A 76 -1.48 4.66 0.45
C ASP A 76 -2.91 5.09 0.11
N LEU A 77 -3.08 6.27 -0.45
CA LEU A 77 -4.36 6.85 -0.86
C LEU A 77 -4.35 7.25 -2.33
N ILE A 78 -5.42 6.95 -3.03
CA ILE A 78 -5.67 7.47 -4.37
C ILE A 78 -6.52 8.72 -4.23
N LEU A 79 -6.05 9.82 -4.80
CA LEU A 79 -6.82 11.04 -4.97
C LEU A 79 -7.59 11.00 -6.28
N ASP A 80 -8.86 11.35 -6.27
CA ASP A 80 -9.62 11.53 -7.52
C ASP A 80 -8.94 12.62 -8.37
N TRP A 81 -8.52 12.26 -9.57
CA TRP A 81 -7.85 13.17 -10.49
C TRP A 81 -8.70 14.39 -10.86
N ARG A 82 -10.04 14.31 -10.73
CA ARG A 82 -10.95 15.43 -10.97
C ARG A 82 -10.75 16.58 -10.00
N CYS A 83 -10.11 16.35 -8.86
CA CYS A 83 -9.71 17.41 -7.93
C CYS A 83 -8.62 18.32 -8.49
N VAL A 84 -7.86 17.86 -9.48
CA VAL A 84 -6.64 18.54 -9.97
C VAL A 84 -6.67 18.84 -11.47
N THR A 85 -7.60 18.24 -12.23
CA THR A 85 -7.73 18.47 -13.68
C THR A 85 -9.11 18.07 -14.19
N ASP A 86 -9.59 18.78 -15.20
CA ASP A 86 -10.81 18.43 -15.96
C ASP A 86 -10.50 17.47 -17.12
N GLU A 87 -9.21 17.29 -17.45
CA GLU A 87 -8.79 16.46 -18.57
C GLU A 87 -8.65 14.98 -18.15
N ASN A 88 -9.41 14.10 -18.79
CA ASN A 88 -9.36 12.67 -18.47
C ASN A 88 -7.95 12.09 -18.69
N PRO A 89 -7.29 11.56 -17.63
CA PRO A 89 -5.94 10.99 -17.73
C PRO A 89 -5.84 9.81 -18.70
N LEU A 90 -6.93 9.07 -18.91
CA LEU A 90 -6.95 7.85 -19.74
C LEU A 90 -7.04 8.11 -21.23
N LEU A 91 -7.31 9.34 -21.68
CA LEU A 91 -7.35 9.66 -23.11
C LEU A 91 -6.03 9.33 -23.79
N ALA A 92 -6.10 8.87 -25.04
CA ALA A 92 -4.92 8.62 -25.85
C ALA A 92 -4.16 9.92 -26.17
N ARG A 93 -2.86 9.93 -25.97
CA ARG A 93 -1.96 11.05 -26.25
C ARG A 93 -0.69 10.53 -26.91
N SER A 94 -0.02 11.37 -27.70
CA SER A 94 1.36 11.07 -28.09
C SER A 94 2.28 11.05 -26.86
N ASN A 95 3.43 10.36 -26.94
CA ASN A 95 4.35 10.21 -25.81
C ASN A 95 4.74 11.56 -25.19
N THR A 96 5.09 12.55 -26.02
CA THR A 96 5.46 13.89 -25.54
C THR A 96 4.29 14.59 -24.84
N LYS A 97 3.07 14.49 -25.37
CA LYS A 97 1.88 15.06 -24.74
C LYS A 97 1.55 14.34 -23.44
N GLN A 98 1.75 13.02 -23.39
CA GLN A 98 1.53 12.24 -22.17
C GLN A 98 2.53 12.61 -21.09
N ASP A 99 3.82 12.76 -21.42
CA ASP A 99 4.85 13.20 -20.47
C ASP A 99 4.55 14.57 -19.88
N ASN A 100 4.17 15.53 -20.74
CA ASN A 100 3.80 16.88 -20.30
C ASN A 100 2.56 16.85 -19.41
N PHE A 101 1.56 16.05 -19.76
CA PHE A 101 0.37 15.85 -18.95
C PHE A 101 0.72 15.25 -17.57
N ASN A 102 1.54 14.20 -17.53
CA ASN A 102 1.96 13.56 -16.28
C ASN A 102 2.68 14.56 -15.36
N LYS A 103 3.63 15.35 -15.90
CA LYS A 103 4.34 16.39 -15.14
C LYS A 103 3.39 17.45 -14.59
N ALA A 104 2.48 17.95 -15.43
CA ALA A 104 1.52 18.98 -15.03
C ALA A 104 0.57 18.47 -13.93
N ILE A 105 0.11 17.22 -14.02
CA ILE A 105 -0.76 16.61 -13.01
C ILE A 105 0.00 16.39 -11.69
N GLN A 106 1.25 15.95 -11.73
CA GLN A 106 2.08 15.78 -10.54
C GLN A 106 2.27 17.13 -9.82
N GLU A 107 2.63 18.19 -10.52
CA GLU A 107 2.79 19.51 -9.93
C GLU A 107 1.48 20.04 -9.32
N LYS A 108 0.35 19.93 -10.05
CA LYS A 108 -0.95 20.38 -9.54
C LYS A 108 -1.39 19.57 -8.33
N SER A 109 -1.18 18.25 -8.34
CA SER A 109 -1.57 17.39 -7.21
C SER A 109 -0.72 17.66 -5.97
N GLY A 110 0.58 17.89 -6.10
CA GLY A 110 1.44 18.26 -4.98
C GLY A 110 0.93 19.53 -4.28
N LYS A 111 0.61 20.57 -5.07
CA LYS A 111 0.02 21.80 -4.54
C LYS A 111 -1.34 21.59 -3.85
N TYR A 112 -2.21 20.78 -4.45
CA TYR A 112 -3.51 20.46 -3.88
C TYR A 112 -3.38 19.64 -2.59
N ILE A 113 -2.51 18.62 -2.59
CA ILE A 113 -2.28 17.74 -1.43
C ILE A 113 -1.70 18.53 -0.26
N SER A 114 -0.63 19.29 -0.49
CA SER A 114 0.03 20.07 0.57
C SER A 114 -0.79 21.26 1.07
N GLY A 115 -1.75 21.74 0.29
CA GLY A 115 -2.63 22.88 0.59
C GLY A 115 -4.01 22.48 1.06
N GLU A 116 -4.95 22.36 0.12
CA GLU A 116 -6.38 22.17 0.38
C GLU A 116 -6.68 20.83 1.05
N LEU A 117 -6.19 19.72 0.46
CA LEU A 117 -6.42 18.37 0.99
C LEU A 117 -5.84 18.21 2.40
N ARG A 118 -4.63 18.74 2.65
CA ARG A 118 -4.04 18.78 3.99
C ARG A 118 -4.97 19.45 4.99
N SER A 119 -5.55 20.62 4.62
CA SER A 119 -6.44 21.36 5.49
C SER A 119 -7.75 20.61 5.79
N MET A 120 -8.27 19.89 4.78
CA MET A 120 -9.46 19.04 4.95
C MET A 120 -9.17 17.85 5.88
N ILE A 121 -8.04 17.18 5.71
CA ILE A 121 -7.66 16.04 6.56
C ILE A 121 -7.39 16.53 7.99
N ASP A 122 -6.67 17.64 8.17
CA ASP A 122 -6.37 18.21 9.48
C ASP A 122 -7.67 18.60 10.23
N ALA A 123 -8.62 19.22 9.54
CA ALA A 123 -9.95 19.49 10.08
C ALA A 123 -10.71 18.22 10.47
N ALA A 124 -10.65 17.17 9.64
CA ALA A 124 -11.30 15.90 9.94
C ALA A 124 -10.67 15.21 11.18
N MET A 125 -9.38 15.44 11.48
CA MET A 125 -8.73 14.92 12.69
C MET A 125 -9.22 15.59 13.98
N ASP A 126 -9.89 16.74 13.92
CA ASP A 126 -10.55 17.40 15.05
C ASP A 126 -9.62 17.60 16.27
N GLY A 127 -8.37 17.98 16.00
CA GLY A 127 -7.34 18.22 17.01
C GLY A 127 -6.72 16.98 17.66
N GLU A 128 -7.15 15.76 17.30
CA GLU A 128 -6.57 14.51 17.83
C GLU A 128 -5.16 14.25 17.27
N CYS A 129 -4.91 14.68 16.03
CA CYS A 129 -3.63 14.59 15.34
C CYS A 129 -3.39 15.90 14.57
N SER A 130 -2.14 16.21 14.27
CA SER A 130 -1.79 17.31 13.36
C SER A 130 -1.29 16.77 12.02
N VAL A 131 -1.64 17.47 10.93
CA VAL A 131 -1.27 17.06 9.56
C VAL A 131 -0.35 18.12 8.96
N VAL A 132 0.87 17.70 8.58
CA VAL A 132 1.87 18.58 7.97
C VAL A 132 2.38 17.98 6.66
N PRO A 133 2.77 18.78 5.66
CA PRO A 133 3.44 18.27 4.47
C PRO A 133 4.80 17.62 4.81
N ASP A 134 5.20 16.61 4.05
CA ASP A 134 6.57 16.10 4.09
C ASP A 134 7.50 17.05 3.32
N GLU A 135 8.70 17.33 3.85
CA GLU A 135 9.66 18.25 3.24
C GLU A 135 10.33 17.68 1.98
N GLY A 136 10.35 16.35 1.86
CA GLY A 136 11.04 15.63 0.77
C GLY A 136 10.11 15.20 -0.36
N ASP A 137 8.78 15.16 -0.13
CA ASP A 137 7.81 14.69 -1.13
C ASP A 137 6.48 15.43 -0.98
N GLU A 138 6.15 16.28 -1.96
CA GLU A 138 4.91 17.06 -1.99
C GLU A 138 3.62 16.23 -2.10
N HIS A 139 3.74 14.93 -2.38
CA HIS A 139 2.63 13.98 -2.41
C HIS A 139 2.44 13.22 -1.09
N VAL A 140 3.21 13.57 -0.08
CA VAL A 140 3.16 12.94 1.24
C VAL A 140 2.73 13.93 2.31
N LEU A 141 1.76 13.51 3.13
CA LEU A 141 1.40 14.21 4.37
C LEU A 141 1.82 13.36 5.57
N LEU A 142 2.36 14.00 6.59
CA LEU A 142 2.72 13.39 7.86
C LEU A 142 1.62 13.66 8.88
N LEU A 143 0.94 12.61 9.30
CA LEU A 143 -0.05 12.68 10.38
C LEU A 143 0.66 12.35 11.70
N LYS A 144 0.82 13.37 12.54
CA LYS A 144 1.47 13.30 13.85
C LYS A 144 0.42 13.03 14.92
N TYR A 145 0.48 11.87 15.54
CA TYR A 145 -0.43 11.45 16.61
C TYR A 145 0.24 11.61 17.99
N PRO A 146 -0.52 11.61 19.11
CA PRO A 146 0.01 11.65 20.46
C PRO A 146 0.79 10.37 20.79
N ILE A 147 2.12 10.47 20.83
CA ILE A 147 3.05 9.35 21.01
C ILE A 147 3.07 8.92 22.47
N THR A 148 2.98 7.60 22.69
CA THR A 148 3.11 6.97 24.01
C THR A 148 4.39 6.14 24.10
N PHE A 149 4.82 5.55 22.97
CA PHE A 149 6.03 4.74 22.89
C PHE A 149 7.04 5.35 21.93
N THR A 150 8.32 5.32 22.31
CA THR A 150 9.43 5.67 21.43
C THR A 150 10.11 4.42 20.91
N SER A 151 10.39 4.39 19.61
CA SER A 151 11.08 3.28 18.96
C SER A 151 12.23 3.82 18.12
N SER A 152 13.33 3.08 18.06
CA SER A 152 14.42 3.37 17.12
C SER A 152 14.09 2.88 15.70
N TYR A 153 13.03 2.10 15.56
CA TYR A 153 12.68 1.40 14.32
C TYR A 153 11.40 1.90 13.67
N ILE A 154 10.38 2.27 14.46
CA ILE A 154 9.10 2.78 13.98
C ILE A 154 9.08 4.30 14.05
N VAL A 155 8.81 4.92 12.92
CA VAL A 155 8.70 6.39 12.82
C VAL A 155 7.44 6.86 13.55
N PRO A 156 7.51 7.89 14.41
CA PRO A 156 6.40 8.32 15.28
C PRO A 156 5.38 9.22 14.55
N HIS A 157 5.06 8.92 13.32
CA HIS A 157 4.00 9.56 12.52
C HIS A 157 3.51 8.56 11.46
N ILE A 158 2.35 8.82 10.91
CA ILE A 158 1.80 8.06 9.77
C ILE A 158 2.10 8.86 8.50
N ARG A 159 2.70 8.21 7.51
CA ARG A 159 2.87 8.76 6.17
C ARG A 159 1.62 8.47 5.36
N LEU A 160 0.96 9.52 4.88
CA LEU A 160 -0.14 9.41 3.93
C LEU A 160 0.46 9.66 2.54
N GLU A 161 0.68 8.61 1.78
CA GLU A 161 1.19 8.67 0.40
C GLU A 161 -0.01 8.81 -0.55
N ILE A 162 -0.15 9.96 -1.20
CA ILE A 162 -1.36 10.34 -1.92
C ILE A 162 -1.03 10.63 -3.38
N GLY A 163 -1.73 10.01 -4.31
CA GLY A 163 -1.47 10.26 -5.73
C GLY A 163 -2.72 10.18 -6.61
N PRO A 164 -2.85 11.09 -7.60
CA PRO A 164 -3.97 11.11 -8.54
C PRO A 164 -3.78 10.15 -9.71
N LEU A 165 -2.53 9.78 -10.01
CA LEU A 165 -2.19 8.84 -11.07
C LEU A 165 -2.12 7.42 -10.50
N ALA A 166 -3.26 6.95 -9.99
CA ALA A 166 -3.46 5.57 -9.57
C ALA A 166 -4.84 5.11 -10.03
N ALA A 167 -5.01 3.82 -10.21
CA ALA A 167 -6.26 3.31 -10.71
C ALA A 167 -7.33 3.32 -9.62
N TRP A 168 -8.42 3.97 -9.92
CA TRP A 168 -9.59 4.15 -9.07
C TRP A 168 -10.46 2.90 -8.94
N LEU A 169 -10.40 2.00 -9.91
CA LEU A 169 -11.20 0.78 -9.99
C LEU A 169 -10.31 -0.45 -10.17
N PRO A 170 -10.79 -1.64 -9.77
CA PRO A 170 -12.00 -1.88 -8.98
C PRO A 170 -11.82 -1.58 -7.49
N ASN A 171 -12.87 -1.06 -6.84
CA ASN A 171 -12.87 -0.83 -5.40
C ASN A 171 -14.22 -1.24 -4.77
N ARG A 172 -14.20 -1.54 -3.46
CA ARG A 172 -15.39 -1.78 -2.62
C ARG A 172 -15.16 -1.22 -1.23
N GLU A 173 -16.22 -1.13 -0.45
CA GLU A 173 -16.13 -0.85 0.97
C GLU A 173 -15.82 -2.11 1.76
N PHE A 174 -14.82 -2.01 2.63
CA PHE A 174 -14.44 -3.08 3.54
C PHE A 174 -14.36 -2.57 4.97
N PRO A 175 -14.77 -3.39 5.94
CA PRO A 175 -14.64 -3.03 7.35
C PRO A 175 -13.17 -3.14 7.78
N ILE A 176 -12.70 -2.12 8.52
CA ILE A 176 -11.40 -2.18 9.20
C ILE A 176 -11.58 -2.02 10.71
N THR A 177 -10.73 -2.68 11.48
CA THR A 177 -10.64 -2.59 12.93
C THR A 177 -9.18 -2.53 13.39
N PRO A 178 -8.87 -1.82 14.49
CA PRO A 178 -7.53 -1.88 15.09
C PRO A 178 -7.28 -3.24 15.75
N TYR A 179 -6.02 -3.60 15.91
CA TYR A 179 -5.61 -4.83 16.62
C TYR A 179 -6.19 -4.94 18.02
N ILE A 180 -6.45 -3.83 18.70
CA ILE A 180 -7.13 -3.79 19.99
C ILE A 180 -8.51 -4.46 19.93
N ALA A 181 -9.27 -4.25 18.85
CA ALA A 181 -10.59 -4.86 18.67
C ALA A 181 -10.49 -6.37 18.43
N GLU A 182 -9.41 -6.82 17.80
CA GLU A 182 -9.14 -8.24 17.57
C GLU A 182 -8.72 -8.94 18.86
N ALA A 183 -7.84 -8.31 19.66
CA ALA A 183 -7.39 -8.85 20.95
C ALA A 183 -8.49 -8.85 22.02
N PHE A 184 -9.35 -7.84 22.01
CA PHE A 184 -10.40 -7.62 23.02
C PHE A 184 -11.77 -7.35 22.40
N PRO A 185 -12.44 -8.39 21.85
CA PRO A 185 -13.77 -8.26 21.23
C PRO A 185 -14.84 -7.65 22.15
N GLN A 186 -14.70 -7.83 23.47
CA GLN A 186 -15.59 -7.26 24.49
C GLN A 186 -15.61 -5.73 24.52
N LEU A 187 -14.61 -5.06 23.95
CA LEU A 187 -14.61 -3.59 23.82
C LEU A 187 -15.59 -3.08 22.77
N GLN A 188 -16.16 -3.98 21.95
CA GLN A 188 -17.16 -3.68 20.92
C GLN A 188 -16.80 -2.47 20.04
N ILE A 189 -15.51 -2.38 19.65
CA ILE A 189 -15.03 -1.31 18.75
C ILE A 189 -15.68 -1.53 17.38
N GLN A 190 -16.45 -0.53 16.95
CA GLN A 190 -17.15 -0.58 15.66
C GLN A 190 -16.13 -0.57 14.50
N ALA A 191 -16.37 -1.46 13.53
CA ALA A 191 -15.61 -1.45 12.28
C ALA A 191 -15.94 -0.22 11.44
N VAL A 192 -14.95 0.26 10.71
CA VAL A 192 -15.07 1.43 9.84
C VAL A 192 -15.14 0.97 8.39
N PRO A 193 -16.20 1.31 7.64
CA PRO A 193 -16.27 1.00 6.23
C PRO A 193 -15.34 1.95 5.44
N VAL A 194 -14.33 1.38 4.76
CA VAL A 194 -13.32 2.11 4.01
C VAL A 194 -13.36 1.69 2.54
N PRO A 195 -13.59 2.63 1.59
CA PRO A 195 -13.50 2.37 0.15
C PRO A 195 -12.08 1.97 -0.22
N THR A 196 -11.87 0.71 -0.57
CA THR A 196 -10.55 0.11 -0.76
C THR A 196 -10.45 -0.56 -2.13
N ILE A 197 -9.30 -0.40 -2.78
CA ILE A 197 -8.96 -1.10 -4.02
C ILE A 197 -8.89 -2.61 -3.76
N LEU A 198 -9.43 -3.40 -4.66
CA LEU A 198 -9.47 -4.86 -4.52
C LEU A 198 -8.06 -5.47 -4.46
N ALA A 199 -7.92 -6.56 -3.71
CA ALA A 199 -6.65 -7.25 -3.52
C ALA A 199 -6.08 -7.79 -4.83
N GLU A 200 -6.94 -8.24 -5.76
CA GLU A 200 -6.55 -8.77 -7.07
C GLU A 200 -5.83 -7.71 -7.92
N ARG A 201 -6.24 -6.45 -7.82
CA ARG A 201 -5.53 -5.37 -8.49
C ARG A 201 -4.17 -5.14 -7.85
N THR A 202 -4.09 -5.10 -6.52
CA THR A 202 -2.81 -4.97 -5.80
C THR A 202 -1.88 -6.17 -6.09
N PHE A 203 -2.44 -7.37 -6.27
CA PHE A 203 -1.69 -8.55 -6.72
C PHE A 203 -1.00 -8.28 -8.07
N TRP A 204 -1.74 -7.83 -9.08
CA TRP A 204 -1.17 -7.53 -10.39
C TRP A 204 -0.21 -6.34 -10.38
N GLU A 205 -0.45 -5.35 -9.53
CA GLU A 205 0.51 -4.27 -9.31
C GLU A 205 1.84 -4.81 -8.77
N LYS A 206 1.82 -5.79 -7.84
CA LYS A 206 3.03 -6.42 -7.30
C LYS A 206 3.70 -7.37 -8.30
N VAL A 207 2.94 -8.15 -9.04
CA VAL A 207 3.44 -8.98 -10.15
C VAL A 207 4.23 -8.10 -11.14
N THR A 208 3.66 -6.99 -11.56
CA THR A 208 4.32 -6.07 -12.50
C THR A 208 5.48 -5.29 -11.88
N ILE A 209 5.55 -5.13 -10.54
CA ILE A 209 6.74 -4.61 -9.86
C ILE A 209 7.87 -5.64 -9.92
N LEU A 210 7.62 -6.91 -9.61
CA LEU A 210 8.65 -7.94 -9.67
C LEU A 210 9.13 -8.15 -11.10
N HIS A 211 8.22 -8.19 -12.06
CA HIS A 211 8.55 -8.26 -13.49
C HIS A 211 9.49 -7.11 -13.90
N GLN A 212 9.14 -5.89 -13.55
CA GLN A 212 10.02 -4.73 -13.78
C GLN A 212 11.39 -4.92 -13.13
N GLU A 213 11.45 -5.38 -11.88
CA GLU A 213 12.72 -5.56 -11.15
C GLU A 213 13.60 -6.68 -11.72
N HIS A 214 13.03 -7.70 -12.34
CA HIS A 214 13.78 -8.70 -13.10
C HIS A 214 14.62 -8.05 -14.22
N PHE A 215 14.08 -7.05 -14.89
CA PHE A 215 14.74 -6.31 -15.98
C PHE A 215 15.48 -5.05 -15.53
N ARG A 216 15.65 -4.84 -14.20
CA ARG A 216 16.40 -3.69 -13.70
C ARG A 216 17.87 -3.76 -14.15
N PRO A 217 18.39 -2.70 -14.80
CA PRO A 217 19.82 -2.63 -15.15
C PRO A 217 20.72 -2.70 -13.91
N GLU A 218 21.84 -3.39 -14.02
CA GLU A 218 22.81 -3.59 -12.93
C GLU A 218 23.31 -2.27 -12.32
N GLN A 219 23.38 -1.19 -13.16
CA GLN A 219 23.82 0.12 -12.72
C GLN A 219 22.79 0.86 -11.84
N LEU A 220 21.54 0.36 -11.81
CA LEU A 220 20.48 0.96 -11.02
C LEU A 220 20.32 0.24 -9.67
N ILE A 221 20.67 0.93 -8.60
CA ILE A 221 20.55 0.39 -7.23
C ILE A 221 19.09 0.00 -6.95
N VAL A 222 18.91 -1.20 -6.37
CA VAL A 222 17.60 -1.64 -5.86
C VAL A 222 17.25 -0.76 -4.67
N PRO A 223 16.05 -0.15 -4.64
CA PRO A 223 15.63 0.68 -3.50
C PRO A 223 15.56 -0.14 -2.20
N LEU A 224 15.81 0.51 -1.07
CA LEU A 224 15.64 -0.09 0.25
C LEU A 224 14.21 -0.57 0.48
N ARG A 225 14.07 -1.63 1.25
CA ARG A 225 12.78 -2.27 1.58
C ARG A 225 12.02 -2.84 0.39
N TYR A 226 12.69 -3.07 -0.75
CA TYR A 226 12.04 -3.61 -1.95
C TYR A 226 11.74 -5.10 -1.83
N SER A 227 12.45 -5.84 -0.99
CA SER A 227 12.18 -7.24 -0.66
C SER A 227 10.76 -7.44 -0.09
N ARG A 228 10.13 -6.38 0.45
CA ARG A 228 8.72 -6.41 0.88
C ARG A 228 7.76 -6.83 -0.24
N HIS A 229 8.05 -6.50 -1.49
CA HIS A 229 7.19 -6.87 -2.61
C HIS A 229 7.25 -8.38 -2.90
N TYR A 230 8.41 -8.99 -2.74
CA TYR A 230 8.60 -10.44 -2.84
C TYR A 230 7.85 -11.17 -1.72
N TYR A 231 7.99 -10.71 -0.46
CA TYR A 231 7.24 -11.25 0.67
C TYR A 231 5.73 -11.12 0.48
N ASP A 232 5.24 -9.95 0.10
CA ASP A 232 3.81 -9.71 -0.10
C ASP A 232 3.25 -10.64 -1.17
N LEU A 233 3.94 -10.76 -2.30
CA LEU A 233 3.48 -11.62 -3.39
C LEU A 233 3.56 -13.10 -3.02
N PHE A 234 4.58 -13.52 -2.23
CA PHE A 234 4.65 -14.86 -1.64
C PHE A 234 3.41 -15.17 -0.80
N MET A 235 3.04 -14.27 0.10
CA MET A 235 1.86 -14.46 0.94
C MET A 235 0.57 -14.49 0.11
N MET A 236 0.43 -13.59 -0.86
CA MET A 236 -0.73 -13.55 -1.75
C MET A 236 -0.83 -14.80 -2.64
N ALA A 237 0.29 -15.35 -3.11
CA ALA A 237 0.36 -16.57 -3.95
C ALA A 237 -0.25 -17.79 -3.27
N ARG A 238 -0.24 -17.82 -1.93
CA ARG A 238 -0.77 -18.90 -1.08
C ARG A 238 -2.23 -18.70 -0.67
N SER A 239 -2.87 -17.64 -1.13
CA SER A 239 -4.27 -17.29 -0.82
C SER A 239 -5.20 -17.49 -2.03
N SER A 240 -6.51 -17.41 -1.80
CA SER A 240 -7.50 -17.40 -2.88
C SER A 240 -7.37 -16.19 -3.80
N CYS A 241 -6.84 -15.07 -3.30
CA CYS A 241 -6.63 -13.86 -4.09
C CYS A 241 -5.81 -14.10 -5.36
N ALA A 242 -4.73 -14.92 -5.29
CA ALA A 242 -3.95 -15.25 -6.48
C ALA A 242 -4.74 -16.05 -7.52
N LEU A 243 -5.60 -17.00 -7.05
CA LEU A 243 -6.45 -17.77 -7.95
C LEU A 243 -7.48 -16.89 -8.65
N ASP A 244 -8.09 -15.98 -7.92
CA ASP A 244 -9.11 -15.08 -8.46
C ASP A 244 -8.48 -14.03 -9.40
N ALA A 245 -7.28 -13.52 -9.05
CA ALA A 245 -6.53 -12.62 -9.92
C ALA A 245 -6.13 -13.30 -11.25
N ILE A 246 -5.59 -14.53 -11.22
CA ILE A 246 -5.15 -15.27 -12.42
C ILE A 246 -6.32 -15.57 -13.36
N LYS A 247 -7.54 -15.75 -12.85
CA LYS A 247 -8.73 -15.89 -13.69
C LYS A 247 -9.13 -14.59 -14.41
N ASN A 248 -8.64 -13.45 -13.96
CA ASN A 248 -8.92 -12.14 -14.53
C ASN A 248 -7.67 -11.50 -15.14
N VAL A 249 -7.23 -12.05 -16.28
CA VAL A 249 -6.06 -11.56 -17.03
C VAL A 249 -6.29 -10.14 -17.57
N GLN A 250 -7.53 -9.77 -17.87
CA GLN A 250 -7.87 -8.42 -18.32
C GLN A 250 -7.43 -7.36 -17.30
N LEU A 251 -7.52 -7.66 -15.99
CA LEU A 251 -7.07 -6.74 -14.95
C LEU A 251 -5.54 -6.56 -14.98
N LEU A 252 -4.77 -7.59 -15.37
CA LEU A 252 -3.32 -7.46 -15.61
C LEU A 252 -3.05 -6.49 -16.76
N GLU A 253 -3.76 -6.62 -17.88
CA GLU A 253 -3.62 -5.72 -19.04
C GLU A 253 -3.89 -4.28 -18.64
N GLU A 254 -4.97 -4.02 -17.89
CA GLU A 254 -5.28 -2.70 -17.36
C GLU A 254 -4.16 -2.13 -16.47
N VAL A 255 -3.54 -2.98 -15.63
CA VAL A 255 -2.41 -2.58 -14.77
C VAL A 255 -1.18 -2.26 -15.60
N VAL A 256 -0.87 -3.07 -16.59
CA VAL A 256 0.27 -2.89 -17.50
C VAL A 256 0.11 -1.61 -18.33
N ASP A 257 -1.05 -1.39 -18.92
CA ASP A 257 -1.33 -0.20 -19.72
C ASP A 257 -1.28 1.07 -18.86
N PHE A 258 -1.79 0.98 -17.65
CA PHE A 258 -1.67 2.06 -16.67
C PHE A 258 -0.20 2.39 -16.39
N LYS A 259 0.65 1.38 -16.15
CA LYS A 259 2.08 1.58 -15.89
C LYS A 259 2.83 2.13 -17.10
N LYS A 260 2.55 1.62 -18.31
CA LYS A 260 3.10 2.17 -19.56
C LYS A 260 2.81 3.65 -19.71
N LYS A 261 1.60 4.06 -19.34
CA LYS A 261 1.12 5.43 -19.52
C LYS A 261 1.64 6.41 -18.47
N PHE A 262 1.60 6.04 -17.20
CA PHE A 262 1.85 6.96 -16.09
C PHE A 262 3.22 6.77 -15.43
N TYR A 263 3.81 5.59 -15.58
CA TYR A 263 5.12 5.23 -15.02
C TYR A 263 6.04 4.59 -16.06
N PRO A 264 6.21 5.21 -17.24
CA PRO A 264 7.00 4.62 -18.30
C PRO A 264 8.46 4.45 -17.87
N ARG A 265 9.00 3.26 -18.09
CA ARG A 265 10.40 2.92 -17.88
C ARG A 265 10.85 2.01 -19.01
N ALA A 266 11.80 2.47 -19.83
CA ALA A 266 12.25 1.72 -20.99
C ALA A 266 12.78 0.32 -20.66
N TRP A 267 13.41 0.17 -19.49
CA TRP A 267 13.98 -1.09 -19.03
C TRP A 267 12.97 -2.03 -18.36
N ALA A 268 11.76 -1.57 -18.02
CA ALA A 268 10.78 -2.36 -17.29
C ALA A 268 10.14 -3.49 -18.12
N ARG A 269 10.36 -3.51 -19.42
CA ARG A 269 9.86 -4.53 -20.37
C ARG A 269 8.37 -4.85 -20.17
N TYR A 270 7.56 -3.82 -19.96
CA TYR A 270 6.11 -3.98 -19.86
C TYR A 270 5.46 -4.59 -21.12
N ASP A 271 6.16 -4.62 -22.24
CA ASP A 271 5.80 -5.36 -23.43
C ASP A 271 5.74 -6.89 -23.22
N LEU A 272 6.55 -7.39 -22.27
CA LEU A 272 6.60 -8.79 -21.87
C LEU A 272 5.77 -9.10 -20.61
N ALA A 273 5.10 -8.12 -20.00
CA ALA A 273 4.27 -8.31 -18.81
C ALA A 273 2.89 -8.88 -19.18
N VAL A 274 2.90 -10.02 -19.85
CA VAL A 274 1.71 -10.77 -20.31
C VAL A 274 1.87 -12.26 -19.96
N PRO A 275 0.78 -13.05 -19.83
CA PRO A 275 0.89 -14.49 -19.65
C PRO A 275 1.79 -15.11 -20.71
N GLY A 276 2.65 -16.01 -20.31
CA GLY A 276 3.67 -16.65 -21.17
C GLY A 276 5.07 -16.03 -21.06
N SER A 277 5.21 -14.78 -20.59
CA SER A 277 6.50 -14.09 -20.52
C SER A 277 6.71 -13.24 -19.26
N ILE A 278 5.83 -13.38 -18.26
CA ILE A 278 6.03 -12.72 -16.95
C ILE A 278 7.22 -13.32 -16.21
N GLU A 279 8.07 -12.44 -15.64
CA GLU A 279 9.19 -12.80 -14.80
C GLU A 279 8.97 -12.26 -13.37
N LEU A 280 9.10 -13.13 -12.36
CA LEU A 280 8.91 -12.79 -10.95
C LEU A 280 10.18 -12.96 -10.12
N LEU A 281 11.17 -13.67 -10.66
CA LEU A 281 12.41 -13.94 -9.95
C LEU A 281 13.38 -12.74 -10.07
N PRO A 282 14.16 -12.45 -9.03
CA PRO A 282 15.12 -11.35 -9.09
C PRO A 282 16.21 -11.63 -10.15
N ALA A 283 16.67 -10.55 -10.80
CA ALA A 283 17.86 -10.66 -11.66
C ALA A 283 19.08 -11.14 -10.85
N PRO A 284 19.97 -11.95 -11.43
CA PRO A 284 21.13 -12.52 -10.70
C PRO A 284 21.95 -11.50 -9.93
N HIS A 285 22.18 -10.33 -10.51
CA HIS A 285 22.97 -9.24 -9.88
C HIS A 285 22.26 -8.59 -8.67
N SER A 286 20.95 -8.71 -8.53
CA SER A 286 20.17 -8.10 -7.46
C SER A 286 19.87 -9.07 -6.29
N VAL A 287 20.12 -10.36 -6.44
CA VAL A 287 19.77 -11.38 -5.44
C VAL A 287 20.39 -11.08 -4.09
N HIS A 288 21.71 -10.78 -4.04
CA HIS A 288 22.42 -10.57 -2.79
C HIS A 288 21.88 -9.35 -2.02
N SER A 289 21.63 -8.24 -2.72
CA SER A 289 21.09 -7.02 -2.11
C SER A 289 19.66 -7.22 -1.61
N LEU A 290 18.82 -7.94 -2.35
CA LEU A 290 17.46 -8.25 -1.93
C LEU A 290 17.42 -9.22 -0.75
N GLN A 291 18.32 -10.21 -0.68
CA GLN A 291 18.45 -11.07 0.50
C GLN A 291 18.83 -10.30 1.75
N ALA A 292 19.82 -9.39 1.66
CA ALA A 292 20.23 -8.55 2.78
C ALA A 292 19.10 -7.62 3.23
N ASP A 293 18.37 -7.02 2.29
CA ASP A 293 17.19 -6.21 2.55
C ASP A 293 16.08 -7.03 3.23
N TYR A 294 15.84 -8.28 2.77
CA TYR A 294 14.86 -9.18 3.37
C TYR A 294 15.20 -9.54 4.82
N VAL A 295 16.46 -9.82 5.12
CA VAL A 295 16.91 -10.06 6.50
C VAL A 295 16.65 -8.84 7.38
N SER A 296 16.90 -7.64 6.88
CA SER A 296 16.63 -6.38 7.59
C SER A 296 15.13 -6.17 7.88
N MET A 297 14.26 -6.73 7.07
CA MET A 297 12.80 -6.66 7.26
C MET A 297 12.25 -7.57 8.35
N LYS A 298 13.03 -8.50 8.90
CA LYS A 298 12.56 -9.51 9.85
C LYS A 298 11.74 -8.93 11.00
N ASN A 299 12.19 -7.80 11.55
CA ASN A 299 11.52 -7.15 12.68
C ASN A 299 10.15 -6.51 12.33
N MET A 300 9.85 -6.37 11.04
CA MET A 300 8.53 -5.90 10.57
C MET A 300 7.53 -7.04 10.40
N ILE A 301 7.99 -8.29 10.36
CA ILE A 301 7.15 -9.47 10.13
C ILE A 301 6.77 -10.05 11.50
N PHE A 302 5.48 -10.04 11.82
CA PHE A 302 4.95 -10.54 13.09
C PHE A 302 4.30 -11.93 12.97
N GLY A 303 4.22 -12.48 11.78
CA GLY A 303 3.71 -13.81 11.49
C GLY A 303 4.77 -14.73 10.92
N GLU A 304 4.40 -15.49 9.88
CA GLU A 304 5.30 -16.39 9.19
C GLU A 304 6.45 -15.62 8.51
N TYR A 305 7.70 -16.02 8.82
CA TYR A 305 8.89 -15.52 8.17
C TYR A 305 9.52 -16.64 7.35
N PRO A 306 9.13 -16.79 6.07
CA PRO A 306 9.69 -17.83 5.20
C PRO A 306 11.19 -17.62 4.96
N SER A 307 11.92 -18.71 4.70
CA SER A 307 13.27 -18.60 4.18
C SER A 307 13.26 -17.95 2.80
N TRP A 308 14.37 -17.35 2.41
CA TRP A 308 14.51 -16.77 1.07
C TRP A 308 14.27 -17.79 -0.02
N ASP A 309 14.75 -19.03 0.16
CA ASP A 309 14.59 -20.11 -0.82
C ASP A 309 13.13 -20.54 -0.98
N GLU A 310 12.37 -20.63 0.12
CA GLU A 310 10.94 -20.90 0.07
C GLU A 310 10.17 -19.79 -0.65
N LEU A 311 10.56 -18.54 -0.41
CA LEU A 311 9.97 -17.36 -1.07
C LEU A 311 10.22 -17.44 -2.58
N ILE A 312 11.45 -17.66 -3.01
CA ILE A 312 11.82 -17.75 -4.43
C ILE A 312 11.15 -18.97 -5.10
N LYS A 313 11.11 -20.11 -4.43
CA LYS A 313 10.41 -21.31 -4.95
C LYS A 313 8.93 -21.04 -5.18
N THR A 314 8.25 -20.42 -4.20
CA THR A 314 6.82 -20.11 -4.33
C THR A 314 6.56 -19.13 -5.48
N LEU A 315 7.45 -18.13 -5.66
CA LEU A 315 7.34 -17.18 -6.76
C LEU A 315 7.61 -17.83 -8.12
N ALA A 316 8.52 -18.79 -8.21
CA ALA A 316 8.74 -19.58 -9.43
C ALA A 316 7.49 -20.40 -9.81
N ASP A 317 6.86 -21.05 -8.82
CA ASP A 317 5.61 -21.78 -9.02
C ASP A 317 4.47 -20.83 -9.45
N LEU A 318 4.38 -19.64 -8.83
CA LEU A 318 3.41 -18.61 -9.22
C LEU A 318 3.64 -18.12 -10.65
N GLN A 319 4.90 -17.84 -11.03
CA GLN A 319 5.30 -17.45 -12.38
C GLN A 319 4.85 -18.49 -13.41
N SER A 320 5.10 -19.77 -13.13
CA SER A 320 4.69 -20.87 -13.99
C SER A 320 3.16 -20.94 -14.15
N ARG A 321 2.42 -20.74 -13.07
CA ARG A 321 0.94 -20.71 -13.11
C ARG A 321 0.40 -19.53 -13.92
N ILE A 322 0.96 -18.34 -13.77
CA ILE A 322 0.57 -17.16 -14.54
C ILE A 322 0.90 -17.37 -16.02
N ASN A 323 2.11 -17.87 -16.33
CA ASN A 323 2.55 -18.07 -17.71
C ASN A 323 1.84 -19.23 -18.42
N SER A 324 1.22 -20.13 -17.66
CA SER A 324 0.39 -21.21 -18.21
C SER A 324 -1.09 -20.84 -18.32
N SER A 325 -1.50 -19.69 -17.78
CA SER A 325 -2.88 -19.21 -17.92
C SER A 325 -3.08 -18.76 -19.36
N GLN A 326 -4.07 -19.38 -20.04
CA GLN A 326 -4.46 -18.95 -21.39
C GLN A 326 -5.35 -17.69 -21.28
N HIS A 327 -5.23 -16.81 -22.27
CA HIS A 327 -6.31 -15.85 -22.51
C HIS A 327 -7.61 -16.64 -22.66
N PRO A 328 -8.73 -16.23 -22.06
CA PRO A 328 -10.02 -16.75 -22.49
C PRO A 328 -10.09 -16.50 -24.00
N GLU A 329 -10.18 -17.57 -24.77
CA GLU A 329 -10.42 -17.46 -26.22
C GLU A 329 -11.68 -16.59 -26.40
N GLU A 330 -11.60 -15.61 -27.33
CA GLU A 330 -12.69 -14.75 -27.77
C GLU A 330 -13.93 -15.53 -28.23
#